data_f6536dd60003f5d43df0be3d8a522f0c
#
_entry.id   f6536dd60003f5d43df0be3d8a522f0c
#
_cell.length_a   1.000
_cell.length_b   1.000
_cell.length_c   1.000
_cell.angle_alpha   90.00
_cell.angle_beta   90.00
_cell.angle_gamma   90.00
#
_symmetry.space_group_name_H-M   'P 1'
#
loop_
_entity.id
_entity.type
_entity.pdbx_description
1 polymer ?
#
loop_
_entity_poly.entity_id
_entity_poly.type
_entity_poly.pdbx_seq_one_letter_code
_entity_poly.pdbx_strand_id
1 'polypeptide(L)'
;MAMASPDWTALAGLPLSAWKPRSQLSARVTSVPGARVPTIDIHNHLGRWLSNGEWMIDDVNTLLTVMNDHRVETIVNLDGMWGDELDANLDRYDRAHPGRFLTFCQLDWALLIHEDGERMLRESLDDSAERGARGLKVWKNLGLTVRDTSGALVLPDDDRVVRILAHAGELGLPVLIHVADPRALFEPLDQHNERLDELLREKDWWFGDTSRYPTFDRLLDALATLVMATPGTRYIGAHGGCAAEDLDRVEALLAAAPNFTIDIAGRLAELGRQPRRFRELIERFPDRVLFGTDIFPITSKQYELHFRFLESDDEAFEYAPESPVPPQGRWTISALHLPRERLQAIYRDNARRVLGL
;
A
#
# COMPACT_ATOMS: atom_id res chain seq x y z
N MET A 1 0.14 -18.34 45.74
CA MET A 1 0.24 -19.73 45.23
C MET A 1 1.63 -19.91 44.67
N ALA A 2 2.37 -20.93 45.07
CA ALA A 2 3.66 -21.23 44.42
C ALA A 2 3.37 -21.76 43.01
N MET A 3 4.11 -21.22 42.00
CA MET A 3 4.02 -21.75 40.64
C MET A 3 4.59 -23.18 40.60
N ALA A 4 3.90 -24.09 39.91
CA ALA A 4 4.44 -25.42 39.67
C ALA A 4 5.72 -25.36 38.86
N SER A 5 6.65 -26.31 39.08
CA SER A 5 7.88 -26.38 38.25
C SER A 5 7.50 -26.60 36.78
N PRO A 6 8.15 -25.86 35.83
CA PRO A 6 7.83 -25.99 34.43
C PRO A 6 8.30 -27.35 33.86
N ASP A 7 7.56 -27.87 32.89
CA ASP A 7 8.02 -28.97 32.05
C ASP A 7 8.96 -28.46 30.96
N TRP A 8 10.23 -28.46 31.26
CA TRP A 8 11.29 -27.95 30.34
C TRP A 8 11.35 -28.73 29.03
N THR A 9 11.03 -30.03 29.04
CA THR A 9 11.08 -30.85 27.81
C THR A 9 9.95 -30.48 26.86
N ALA A 10 8.75 -30.32 27.38
CA ALA A 10 7.59 -29.88 26.60
C ALA A 10 7.79 -28.47 26.05
N LEU A 11 8.37 -27.55 26.84
CA LEU A 11 8.64 -26.18 26.41
C LEU A 11 9.76 -26.11 25.34
N ALA A 12 10.80 -26.95 25.45
CA ALA A 12 11.86 -27.02 24.44
C ALA A 12 11.36 -27.57 23.09
N GLY A 13 10.33 -28.41 23.11
CA GLY A 13 9.67 -28.94 21.89
C GLY A 13 8.50 -28.08 21.37
N LEU A 14 8.27 -26.89 21.94
CA LEU A 14 7.17 -26.04 21.52
C LEU A 14 7.37 -25.57 20.06
N PRO A 15 6.44 -25.87 19.14
CA PRO A 15 6.53 -25.40 17.78
C PRO A 15 6.43 -23.87 17.71
N LEU A 16 7.09 -23.24 16.76
CA LEU A 16 7.10 -21.77 16.59
C LEU A 16 5.68 -21.20 16.48
N SER A 17 4.76 -21.92 15.84
CA SER A 17 3.34 -21.54 15.70
C SER A 17 2.58 -21.48 17.04
N ALA A 18 3.05 -22.21 18.04
CA ALA A 18 2.46 -22.20 19.39
C ALA A 18 3.16 -21.22 20.33
N TRP A 19 4.33 -20.68 19.96
CA TRP A 19 5.04 -19.70 20.75
C TRP A 19 4.43 -18.31 20.55
N LYS A 20 3.77 -17.82 21.59
CA LYS A 20 3.05 -16.53 21.59
C LYS A 20 3.57 -15.66 22.75
N PRO A 21 4.77 -15.08 22.60
CA PRO A 21 5.33 -14.26 23.66
C PRO A 21 4.47 -13.03 23.91
N ARG A 22 4.35 -12.61 25.16
CA ARG A 22 3.70 -11.38 25.58
C ARG A 22 4.76 -10.44 26.12
N SER A 23 4.75 -9.21 25.64
CA SER A 23 5.64 -8.17 26.17
C SER A 23 5.43 -7.99 27.68
N GLN A 24 6.51 -7.84 28.41
CA GLN A 24 6.50 -7.50 29.84
C GLN A 24 6.84 -6.02 30.06
N LEU A 25 6.95 -5.24 28.98
CA LEU A 25 7.20 -3.80 29.06
C LEU A 25 5.97 -3.10 29.63
N SER A 26 6.18 -2.21 30.60
CA SER A 26 5.21 -1.20 31.01
C SER A 26 5.30 0.01 30.10
N ALA A 27 4.94 -0.18 28.81
CA ALA A 27 4.99 0.88 27.83
C ALA A 27 3.78 1.82 27.98
N ARG A 28 3.98 3.09 27.56
CA ARG A 28 2.87 4.04 27.42
C ARG A 28 1.89 3.53 26.36
N VAL A 29 0.61 3.78 26.58
CA VAL A 29 -0.45 3.51 25.62
C VAL A 29 -1.23 4.80 25.40
N THR A 30 -1.00 5.45 24.29
CA THR A 30 -1.68 6.70 23.91
C THR A 30 -2.88 6.37 23.03
N SER A 31 -4.07 6.79 23.45
CA SER A 31 -5.27 6.71 22.61
C SER A 31 -5.33 7.90 21.66
N VAL A 32 -5.46 7.62 20.36
CA VAL A 32 -5.66 8.64 19.32
C VAL A 32 -6.90 8.26 18.50
N PRO A 33 -8.09 8.58 19.03
CA PRO A 33 -9.36 8.11 18.45
C PRO A 33 -9.71 8.77 17.10
N GLY A 34 -9.03 9.84 16.72
CA GLY A 34 -9.24 10.52 15.44
C GLY A 34 -8.06 11.39 15.08
N ALA A 35 -7.85 11.60 13.80
CA ALA A 35 -6.76 12.43 13.28
C ALA A 35 -6.82 13.86 13.80
N ARG A 36 -5.67 14.49 14.06
CA ARG A 36 -5.58 15.90 14.48
C ARG A 36 -6.08 16.90 13.44
N VAL A 37 -6.08 16.51 12.18
CA VAL A 37 -6.57 17.29 11.04
C VAL A 37 -7.40 16.40 10.12
N PRO A 38 -8.28 16.94 9.25
CA PRO A 38 -8.98 16.14 8.26
C PRO A 38 -8.00 15.35 7.38
N THR A 39 -8.37 14.13 7.03
CA THR A 39 -7.47 13.15 6.44
C THR A 39 -8.03 12.61 5.12
N ILE A 40 -7.18 12.45 4.13
CA ILE A 40 -7.46 11.71 2.89
C ILE A 40 -6.72 10.38 2.97
N ASP A 41 -7.45 9.27 2.94
CA ASP A 41 -6.89 7.92 2.83
C ASP A 41 -6.69 7.60 1.35
N ILE A 42 -5.44 7.66 0.89
CA ILE A 42 -5.09 7.55 -0.54
C ILE A 42 -5.09 6.10 -1.05
N HIS A 43 -5.18 5.10 -0.17
CA HIS A 43 -4.98 3.71 -0.55
C HIS A 43 -5.97 2.79 0.18
N ASN A 44 -7.03 2.41 -0.53
CA ASN A 44 -7.98 1.44 -0.02
C ASN A 44 -8.68 0.64 -1.14
N HIS A 45 -9.28 -0.48 -0.77
CA HIS A 45 -9.94 -1.42 -1.64
C HIS A 45 -11.41 -1.54 -1.24
N LEU A 46 -12.33 -0.99 -2.03
CA LEU A 46 -13.76 -0.94 -1.72
C LEU A 46 -14.63 -1.69 -2.74
N GLY A 47 -14.04 -2.16 -3.84
CA GLY A 47 -14.74 -2.83 -4.91
C GLY A 47 -15.07 -4.30 -4.62
N ARG A 48 -15.23 -5.08 -5.69
CA ARG A 48 -15.64 -6.48 -5.65
C ARG A 48 -14.53 -7.45 -6.02
N TRP A 49 -13.41 -6.93 -6.51
CA TRP A 49 -12.35 -7.74 -7.09
C TRP A 49 -11.63 -8.63 -6.06
N LEU A 50 -11.33 -8.10 -4.86
CA LEU A 50 -10.65 -8.85 -3.79
C LEU A 50 -11.59 -9.69 -2.92
N SER A 51 -12.90 -9.62 -3.14
CA SER A 51 -13.96 -10.23 -2.31
C SER A 51 -14.83 -11.23 -3.07
N ASN A 52 -14.28 -11.87 -4.11
CA ASN A 52 -14.99 -12.88 -4.92
C ASN A 52 -16.31 -12.40 -5.53
N GLY A 53 -16.37 -11.12 -5.93
CA GLY A 53 -17.55 -10.54 -6.58
C GLY A 53 -18.57 -9.86 -5.65
N GLU A 54 -18.39 -9.99 -4.33
CA GLU A 54 -19.19 -9.24 -3.36
C GLU A 54 -18.57 -7.87 -3.08
N TRP A 55 -19.38 -6.89 -2.68
CA TRP A 55 -18.83 -5.60 -2.28
C TRP A 55 -17.99 -5.75 -1.00
N MET A 56 -16.79 -5.18 -0.97
CA MET A 56 -15.94 -5.17 0.23
C MET A 56 -16.62 -4.48 1.41
N ILE A 57 -17.49 -3.53 1.14
CA ILE A 57 -18.30 -2.79 2.12
C ILE A 57 -19.77 -3.04 1.83
N ASP A 58 -20.47 -3.76 2.68
CA ASP A 58 -21.90 -4.06 2.52
C ASP A 58 -22.75 -2.78 2.64
N ASP A 59 -22.51 -1.98 3.68
CA ASP A 59 -23.22 -0.73 3.94
C ASP A 59 -22.27 0.48 3.96
N VAL A 60 -22.39 1.29 2.93
CA VAL A 60 -21.59 2.52 2.77
C VAL A 60 -21.86 3.54 3.89
N ASN A 61 -23.06 3.57 4.49
CA ASN A 61 -23.36 4.49 5.59
C ASN A 61 -22.58 4.12 6.85
N THR A 62 -22.37 2.84 7.11
CA THR A 62 -21.49 2.40 8.19
C THR A 62 -20.06 2.88 7.97
N LEU A 63 -19.53 2.76 6.74
CA LEU A 63 -18.21 3.29 6.39
C LEU A 63 -18.16 4.81 6.57
N LEU A 64 -19.17 5.55 6.11
CA LEU A 64 -19.24 7.01 6.28
C LEU A 64 -19.25 7.42 7.77
N THR A 65 -19.87 6.62 8.63
CA THR A 65 -19.84 6.83 10.09
C THR A 65 -18.42 6.69 10.62
N VAL A 66 -17.72 5.61 10.27
CA VAL A 66 -16.31 5.40 10.64
C VAL A 66 -15.44 6.56 10.14
N MET A 67 -15.61 6.98 8.88
CA MET A 67 -14.88 8.12 8.32
C MET A 67 -15.12 9.41 9.14
N ASN A 68 -16.37 9.69 9.51
CA ASN A 68 -16.73 10.90 10.29
C ASN A 68 -16.12 10.86 11.69
N ASP A 69 -16.24 9.74 12.39
CA ASP A 69 -15.71 9.54 13.73
C ASP A 69 -14.19 9.73 13.80
N HIS A 70 -13.49 9.35 12.72
CA HIS A 70 -12.03 9.43 12.63
C HIS A 70 -11.50 10.63 11.83
N ARG A 71 -12.41 11.55 11.37
CA ARG A 71 -12.07 12.73 10.57
C ARG A 71 -11.42 12.39 9.21
N VAL A 72 -11.80 11.26 8.63
CA VAL A 72 -11.44 10.91 7.25
C VAL A 72 -12.41 11.60 6.30
N GLU A 73 -11.94 12.60 5.56
CA GLU A 73 -12.79 13.36 4.64
C GLU A 73 -13.03 12.61 3.33
N THR A 74 -12.00 11.91 2.84
CA THR A 74 -12.05 11.23 1.53
C THR A 74 -11.27 9.92 1.59
N ILE A 75 -11.78 8.88 0.94
CA ILE A 75 -11.07 7.62 0.68
C ILE A 75 -10.89 7.46 -0.83
N VAL A 76 -9.67 7.09 -1.25
CA VAL A 76 -9.40 6.65 -2.62
C VAL A 76 -9.67 5.15 -2.72
N ASN A 77 -10.64 4.80 -3.57
CA ASN A 77 -10.94 3.41 -3.92
C ASN A 77 -10.09 2.99 -5.12
N LEU A 78 -9.26 1.98 -4.96
CA LEU A 78 -8.32 1.48 -5.98
C LEU A 78 -8.89 0.33 -6.82
N ASP A 79 -10.14 -0.09 -6.56
CA ASP A 79 -10.78 -1.23 -7.21
C ASP A 79 -11.79 -0.83 -8.29
N GLY A 80 -11.60 0.31 -8.93
CA GLY A 80 -12.52 0.75 -9.98
C GLY A 80 -12.59 -0.20 -11.17
N MET A 81 -11.52 -0.96 -11.43
CA MET A 81 -11.41 -1.79 -12.63
C MET A 81 -11.59 -0.94 -13.89
N TRP A 82 -12.38 -1.38 -14.88
CA TRP A 82 -12.66 -0.69 -16.15
C TRP A 82 -14.10 -0.99 -16.61
N GLY A 83 -14.58 -0.27 -17.60
CA GLY A 83 -15.89 -0.51 -18.23
C GLY A 83 -17.05 -0.45 -17.23
N ASP A 84 -17.96 -1.41 -17.30
CA ASP A 84 -19.17 -1.47 -16.46
C ASP A 84 -18.85 -1.64 -14.98
N GLU A 85 -17.73 -2.29 -14.63
CA GLU A 85 -17.31 -2.40 -13.23
C GLU A 85 -16.84 -1.05 -12.67
N LEU A 86 -16.19 -0.22 -13.50
CA LEU A 86 -15.84 1.14 -13.12
C LEU A 86 -17.10 1.97 -12.87
N ASP A 87 -18.09 1.90 -13.76
CA ASP A 87 -19.37 2.61 -13.58
C ASP A 87 -20.07 2.18 -12.29
N ALA A 88 -20.10 0.86 -11.99
CA ALA A 88 -20.70 0.35 -10.76
C ALA A 88 -20.01 0.90 -9.50
N ASN A 89 -18.67 1.01 -9.50
CA ASN A 89 -17.92 1.62 -8.40
C ASN A 89 -18.19 3.12 -8.30
N LEU A 90 -18.15 3.85 -9.43
CA LEU A 90 -18.42 5.29 -9.46
C LEU A 90 -19.83 5.61 -8.98
N ASP A 91 -20.85 4.85 -9.41
CA ASP A 91 -22.24 5.04 -8.98
C ASP A 91 -22.41 4.80 -7.47
N ARG A 92 -21.78 3.73 -6.95
CA ARG A 92 -21.91 3.36 -5.55
C ARG A 92 -21.24 4.36 -4.61
N TYR A 93 -20.07 4.88 -5.00
CA TYR A 93 -19.20 5.66 -4.13
C TYR A 93 -19.16 7.14 -4.54
N ASP A 94 -18.56 7.46 -5.68
CA ASP A 94 -18.24 8.84 -6.09
C ASP A 94 -19.50 9.67 -6.36
N ARG A 95 -20.43 9.14 -7.16
CA ARG A 95 -21.66 9.85 -7.58
C ARG A 95 -22.70 9.91 -6.45
N ALA A 96 -22.82 8.82 -5.66
CA ALA A 96 -23.75 8.78 -4.52
C ALA A 96 -23.27 9.64 -3.34
N HIS A 97 -21.94 9.81 -3.16
CA HIS A 97 -21.34 10.50 -2.02
C HIS A 97 -20.24 11.48 -2.47
N PRO A 98 -20.59 12.58 -3.18
CA PRO A 98 -19.62 13.50 -3.76
C PRO A 98 -18.60 14.02 -2.75
N GLY A 99 -17.31 13.91 -3.09
CA GLY A 99 -16.20 14.35 -2.27
C GLY A 99 -15.78 13.39 -1.15
N ARG A 100 -16.55 12.32 -0.90
CA ARG A 100 -16.20 11.32 0.11
C ARG A 100 -15.36 10.18 -0.45
N PHE A 101 -15.48 9.91 -1.73
CA PHE A 101 -14.74 8.86 -2.43
C PHE A 101 -14.17 9.38 -3.74
N LEU A 102 -13.06 8.79 -4.16
CA LEU A 102 -12.42 9.01 -5.45
C LEU A 102 -11.99 7.64 -5.99
N THR A 103 -12.59 7.19 -7.07
CA THR A 103 -12.30 5.87 -7.62
C THR A 103 -11.21 5.96 -8.69
N PHE A 104 -10.15 5.15 -8.53
CA PHE A 104 -9.12 4.92 -9.52
C PHE A 104 -9.49 3.73 -10.39
N CYS A 105 -9.31 3.84 -11.71
CA CYS A 105 -9.44 2.71 -12.61
C CYS A 105 -8.24 1.76 -12.50
N GLN A 106 -8.37 0.62 -13.15
CA GLN A 106 -7.27 -0.31 -13.44
C GLN A 106 -7.26 -0.60 -14.94
N LEU A 107 -6.25 -1.34 -15.40
CA LEU A 107 -6.14 -1.81 -16.78
C LEU A 107 -5.99 -3.33 -16.80
N ASP A 108 -6.56 -3.96 -17.81
CA ASP A 108 -6.32 -5.38 -18.06
C ASP A 108 -4.97 -5.60 -18.77
N TRP A 109 -3.89 -5.62 -17.98
CA TRP A 109 -2.54 -5.79 -18.51
C TRP A 109 -2.34 -7.10 -19.27
N ALA A 110 -3.24 -8.09 -19.14
CA ALA A 110 -3.18 -9.33 -19.93
C ALA A 110 -3.34 -9.08 -21.43
N LEU A 111 -3.91 -7.94 -21.81
CA LEU A 111 -4.03 -7.54 -23.22
C LEU A 111 -2.68 -7.36 -23.92
N LEU A 112 -1.58 -7.19 -23.19
CA LEU A 112 -0.22 -7.12 -23.77
C LEU A 112 0.24 -8.42 -24.42
N ILE A 113 -0.50 -9.52 -24.27
CA ILE A 113 -0.31 -10.75 -25.05
C ILE A 113 -0.71 -10.60 -26.53
N HIS A 114 -1.40 -9.52 -26.90
CA HIS A 114 -1.81 -9.21 -28.27
C HIS A 114 -0.86 -8.18 -28.89
N GLU A 115 -0.69 -8.23 -30.21
CA GLU A 115 0.15 -7.25 -30.93
C GLU A 115 -0.37 -5.81 -30.80
N ASP A 116 -1.69 -5.62 -30.72
CA ASP A 116 -2.33 -4.32 -30.53
C ASP A 116 -2.69 -4.00 -29.06
N GLY A 117 -2.19 -4.78 -28.13
CA GLY A 117 -2.50 -4.67 -26.69
C GLY A 117 -2.22 -3.28 -26.11
N GLU A 118 -1.13 -2.61 -26.52
CA GLU A 118 -0.84 -1.22 -26.12
C GLU A 118 -1.96 -0.26 -26.52
N ARG A 119 -2.45 -0.36 -27.77
CA ARG A 119 -3.55 0.47 -28.26
C ARG A 119 -4.82 0.22 -27.46
N MET A 120 -5.17 -1.05 -27.25
CA MET A 120 -6.35 -1.46 -26.47
C MET A 120 -6.31 -0.92 -25.03
N LEU A 121 -5.16 -0.96 -24.39
CA LEU A 121 -4.98 -0.44 -23.02
C LEU A 121 -5.09 1.09 -22.97
N ARG A 122 -4.58 1.80 -23.97
CA ARG A 122 -4.75 3.27 -24.05
C ARG A 122 -6.20 3.65 -24.28
N GLU A 123 -6.91 2.97 -25.20
CA GLU A 123 -8.34 3.16 -25.43
C GLU A 123 -9.18 2.87 -24.17
N SER A 124 -8.83 1.82 -23.41
CA SER A 124 -9.47 1.52 -22.11
C SER A 124 -9.21 2.59 -21.05
N LEU A 125 -8.02 3.21 -21.09
CA LEU A 125 -7.69 4.31 -20.19
C LEU A 125 -8.43 5.59 -20.54
N ASP A 126 -8.58 5.90 -21.84
CA ASP A 126 -9.39 7.01 -22.34
C ASP A 126 -10.85 6.85 -21.91
N ASP A 127 -11.45 5.67 -22.15
CA ASP A 127 -12.82 5.34 -21.72
C ASP A 127 -12.97 5.49 -20.18
N SER A 128 -12.01 5.03 -19.42
CA SER A 128 -12.02 5.15 -17.95
C SER A 128 -11.97 6.60 -17.48
N ALA A 129 -11.16 7.44 -18.14
CA ALA A 129 -11.07 8.86 -17.85
C ALA A 129 -12.39 9.59 -18.20
N GLU A 130 -12.98 9.27 -19.35
CA GLU A 130 -14.28 9.83 -19.78
C GLU A 130 -15.43 9.44 -18.84
N ARG A 131 -15.44 8.23 -18.28
CA ARG A 131 -16.39 7.79 -17.25
C ARG A 131 -16.23 8.52 -15.92
N GLY A 132 -15.05 9.09 -15.64
CA GLY A 132 -14.80 9.88 -14.46
C GLY A 132 -13.83 9.25 -13.46
N ALA A 133 -13.00 8.29 -13.87
CA ALA A 133 -11.90 7.79 -13.04
C ALA A 133 -10.99 8.94 -12.59
N ARG A 134 -10.54 8.89 -11.32
CA ARG A 134 -9.76 9.96 -10.70
C ARG A 134 -8.26 9.66 -10.64
N GLY A 135 -7.84 8.53 -11.17
CA GLY A 135 -6.46 8.06 -11.26
C GLY A 135 -6.42 6.62 -11.76
N LEU A 136 -5.21 6.09 -11.88
CA LEU A 136 -4.94 4.71 -12.30
C LEU A 136 -4.23 3.94 -11.20
N LYS A 137 -4.72 2.75 -10.86
CA LYS A 137 -3.99 1.77 -10.04
C LYS A 137 -3.24 0.79 -10.93
N VAL A 138 -1.95 0.67 -10.70
CA VAL A 138 -1.11 -0.40 -11.27
C VAL A 138 -0.78 -1.40 -10.17
N TRP A 139 -1.08 -2.66 -10.42
CA TRP A 139 -0.92 -3.76 -9.47
C TRP A 139 0.40 -4.49 -9.70
N LYS A 140 0.90 -5.20 -8.69
CA LYS A 140 2.18 -5.93 -8.76
C LYS A 140 2.21 -7.11 -9.75
N ASN A 141 1.09 -7.46 -10.38
CA ASN A 141 1.06 -8.43 -11.47
C ASN A 141 1.92 -8.00 -12.67
N LEU A 142 2.07 -6.70 -12.90
CA LEU A 142 3.04 -6.15 -13.85
C LEU A 142 4.45 -6.40 -13.30
N GLY A 143 5.22 -7.16 -14.07
CA GLY A 143 6.55 -7.64 -13.67
C GLY A 143 6.57 -9.03 -13.03
N LEU A 144 5.43 -9.56 -12.57
CA LEU A 144 5.37 -10.89 -11.93
C LEU A 144 4.58 -11.93 -12.75
N THR A 145 3.48 -11.55 -13.37
CA THR A 145 2.59 -12.50 -14.06
C THR A 145 2.21 -12.09 -15.48
N VAL A 146 2.22 -10.80 -15.79
CA VAL A 146 1.87 -10.30 -17.12
C VAL A 146 2.92 -10.72 -18.14
N ARG A 147 2.47 -11.25 -19.29
CA ARG A 147 3.34 -11.73 -20.35
C ARG A 147 2.95 -11.11 -21.68
N ASP A 148 3.95 -10.95 -22.54
CA ASP A 148 3.77 -10.47 -23.91
C ASP A 148 3.53 -11.60 -24.92
N THR A 149 3.45 -11.23 -26.21
CA THR A 149 3.25 -12.16 -27.34
C THR A 149 4.34 -13.24 -27.44
N SER A 150 5.55 -13.00 -26.92
CA SER A 150 6.65 -13.98 -26.90
C SER A 150 6.62 -14.89 -25.67
N GLY A 151 5.73 -14.61 -24.70
CA GLY A 151 5.68 -15.25 -23.41
C GLY A 151 6.67 -14.68 -22.38
N ALA A 152 7.40 -13.63 -22.70
CA ALA A 152 8.28 -12.95 -21.76
C ALA A 152 7.49 -12.12 -20.74
N LEU A 153 8.01 -11.99 -19.51
CA LEU A 153 7.41 -11.11 -18.50
C LEU A 153 7.52 -9.65 -18.91
N VAL A 154 6.42 -8.94 -18.81
CA VAL A 154 6.37 -7.49 -19.03
C VAL A 154 6.70 -6.78 -17.74
N LEU A 155 7.81 -6.04 -17.74
CA LEU A 155 8.30 -5.29 -16.58
C LEU A 155 7.75 -3.86 -16.57
N PRO A 156 7.79 -3.15 -15.43
CA PRO A 156 7.38 -1.75 -15.36
C PRO A 156 8.11 -0.81 -16.35
N ASP A 157 9.36 -1.10 -16.70
CA ASP A 157 10.16 -0.32 -17.66
C ASP A 157 10.04 -0.78 -19.12
N ASP A 158 9.08 -1.64 -19.46
CA ASP A 158 8.75 -1.99 -20.85
C ASP A 158 8.27 -0.74 -21.58
N ASP A 159 8.78 -0.52 -22.81
CA ASP A 159 8.47 0.67 -23.61
C ASP A 159 6.96 0.89 -23.80
N ARG A 160 6.15 -0.18 -23.91
CA ARG A 160 4.69 -0.11 -24.04
C ARG A 160 4.07 0.41 -22.73
N VAL A 161 4.54 -0.10 -21.58
CA VAL A 161 4.11 0.36 -20.26
C VAL A 161 4.47 1.83 -20.05
N VAL A 162 5.69 2.22 -20.41
CA VAL A 162 6.14 3.62 -20.36
C VAL A 162 5.21 4.53 -21.16
N ARG A 163 4.84 4.15 -22.41
CA ARG A 163 3.93 4.96 -23.24
C ARG A 163 2.50 4.99 -22.68
N ILE A 164 1.98 3.90 -22.13
CA ILE A 164 0.65 3.86 -21.52
C ILE A 164 0.62 4.77 -20.28
N LEU A 165 1.64 4.71 -19.43
CA LEU A 165 1.67 5.52 -18.22
C LEU A 165 2.03 6.99 -18.48
N ALA A 166 2.77 7.29 -19.56
CA ALA A 166 2.90 8.67 -20.07
C ALA A 166 1.54 9.23 -20.50
N HIS A 167 0.72 8.42 -21.18
CA HIS A 167 -0.63 8.79 -21.58
C HIS A 167 -1.56 9.05 -20.37
N ALA A 168 -1.44 8.28 -19.27
CA ALA A 168 -2.13 8.61 -18.02
C ALA A 168 -1.79 10.02 -17.51
N GLY A 169 -0.52 10.42 -17.64
CA GLY A 169 -0.07 11.77 -17.31
C GLY A 169 -0.66 12.84 -18.22
N GLU A 170 -0.79 12.58 -19.54
CA GLU A 170 -1.46 13.47 -20.51
C GLU A 170 -2.93 13.68 -20.17
N LEU A 171 -3.61 12.63 -19.69
CA LEU A 171 -4.99 12.69 -19.19
C LEU A 171 -5.11 13.35 -17.80
N GLY A 172 -3.98 13.71 -17.18
CA GLY A 172 -3.96 14.28 -15.83
C GLY A 172 -4.26 13.29 -14.71
N LEU A 173 -4.26 11.99 -15.00
CA LEU A 173 -4.51 10.94 -14.02
C LEU A 173 -3.24 10.64 -13.21
N PRO A 174 -3.25 10.76 -11.87
CA PRO A 174 -2.18 10.24 -11.03
C PRO A 174 -2.18 8.71 -11.09
N VAL A 175 -0.98 8.12 -10.97
CA VAL A 175 -0.80 6.67 -10.98
C VAL A 175 -0.35 6.18 -9.63
N LEU A 176 -1.17 5.39 -8.93
CA LEU A 176 -0.75 4.65 -7.76
C LEU A 176 -0.20 3.30 -8.21
N ILE A 177 1.09 3.10 -8.00
CA ILE A 177 1.81 1.92 -8.51
C ILE A 177 2.36 1.05 -7.39
N HIS A 178 2.06 -0.25 -7.46
CA HIS A 178 2.58 -1.28 -6.59
C HIS A 178 3.49 -2.20 -7.41
N VAL A 179 4.78 -2.26 -7.07
CA VAL A 179 5.79 -3.09 -7.71
C VAL A 179 6.50 -3.93 -6.64
N ALA A 180 6.75 -5.19 -6.91
CA ALA A 180 7.48 -6.09 -6.01
C ALA A 180 6.86 -6.19 -4.60
N ASP A 181 7.49 -5.64 -3.62
CA ASP A 181 7.40 -5.60 -2.16
C ASP A 181 6.53 -6.68 -1.46
N PRO A 182 6.89 -7.01 -0.24
CA PRO A 182 8.15 -6.73 0.47
C PRO A 182 9.31 -7.62 0.01
N ARG A 183 10.55 -7.18 0.27
CA ARG A 183 11.78 -7.90 -0.10
C ARG A 183 11.77 -9.37 0.32
N ALA A 184 11.29 -9.67 1.53
CA ALA A 184 11.27 -11.04 2.08
C ALA A 184 10.47 -12.05 1.21
N LEU A 185 9.55 -11.58 0.36
CA LEU A 185 8.82 -12.44 -0.59
C LEU A 185 9.72 -12.95 -1.74
N PHE A 186 10.87 -12.31 -1.95
CA PHE A 186 11.86 -12.64 -3.00
C PHE A 186 13.10 -13.34 -2.44
N GLU A 187 13.20 -13.47 -1.11
CA GLU A 187 14.34 -14.10 -0.44
C GLU A 187 14.10 -15.63 -0.30
N PRO A 188 15.15 -16.40 0.00
CA PRO A 188 14.99 -17.83 0.27
C PRO A 188 13.93 -18.11 1.33
N LEU A 189 13.13 -19.16 1.13
CA LEU A 189 12.11 -19.58 2.08
C LEU A 189 12.71 -20.60 3.06
N ASP A 190 13.38 -20.09 4.09
CA ASP A 190 14.03 -20.89 5.13
C ASP A 190 13.81 -20.26 6.54
N GLN A 191 14.53 -20.75 7.55
CA GLN A 191 14.42 -20.27 8.94
C GLN A 191 14.89 -18.83 9.14
N HIS A 192 15.50 -18.18 8.15
CA HIS A 192 15.99 -16.81 8.22
C HIS A 192 15.03 -15.81 7.56
N ASN A 193 14.01 -16.28 6.83
CA ASN A 193 13.02 -15.41 6.22
C ASN A 193 12.13 -14.77 7.28
N GLU A 194 12.18 -13.46 7.43
CA GLU A 194 11.44 -12.75 8.48
C GLU A 194 9.92 -12.81 8.32
N ARG A 195 9.43 -13.16 7.11
CA ARG A 195 8.00 -13.31 6.80
C ARG A 195 7.57 -14.76 6.62
N LEU A 196 8.32 -15.71 7.15
CA LEU A 196 8.02 -17.14 7.03
C LEU A 196 6.59 -17.48 7.52
N ASP A 197 6.14 -16.90 8.64
CA ASP A 197 4.77 -17.13 9.16
C ASP A 197 3.70 -16.69 8.13
N GLU A 198 3.91 -15.58 7.44
CA GLU A 198 3.02 -15.07 6.40
C GLU A 198 3.06 -15.97 5.16
N LEU A 199 4.23 -16.29 4.64
CA LEU A 199 4.42 -17.11 3.44
C LEU A 199 3.93 -18.55 3.61
N LEU A 200 3.89 -19.08 4.83
CA LEU A 200 3.29 -20.38 5.10
C LEU A 200 1.76 -20.38 4.95
N ARG A 201 1.12 -19.21 5.12
CA ARG A 201 -0.33 -19.01 4.88
C ARG A 201 -0.60 -18.65 3.42
N GLU A 202 0.23 -17.75 2.86
CA GLU A 202 0.05 -17.14 1.53
C GLU A 202 1.16 -17.64 0.59
N LYS A 203 1.15 -18.93 0.24
CA LYS A 203 2.23 -19.60 -0.51
C LYS A 203 2.47 -19.00 -1.89
N ASP A 204 1.41 -18.48 -2.51
CA ASP A 204 1.45 -17.88 -3.84
C ASP A 204 2.14 -16.49 -3.83
N TRP A 205 2.47 -15.96 -2.66
CA TRP A 205 3.19 -14.70 -2.53
C TRP A 205 4.70 -14.85 -2.54
N TRP A 206 5.23 -16.07 -2.62
CA TRP A 206 6.66 -16.27 -2.72
C TRP A 206 7.16 -16.18 -4.17
N PHE A 207 8.05 -15.26 -4.43
CA PHE A 207 8.64 -14.95 -5.73
C PHE A 207 10.16 -15.19 -5.76
N GLY A 208 10.72 -15.95 -4.83
CA GLY A 208 12.16 -16.21 -4.71
C GLY A 208 12.74 -17.16 -5.78
N ASP A 209 11.90 -17.75 -6.64
CA ASP A 209 12.36 -18.57 -7.78
C ASP A 209 12.81 -17.67 -8.95
N THR A 210 14.09 -17.36 -9.01
CA THR A 210 14.68 -16.48 -10.04
C THR A 210 14.66 -17.06 -11.45
N SER A 211 14.29 -18.34 -11.62
CA SER A 211 14.04 -18.91 -12.95
C SER A 211 12.68 -18.49 -13.52
N ARG A 212 11.76 -18.04 -12.67
CA ARG A 212 10.38 -17.65 -13.00
C ARG A 212 10.12 -16.18 -12.84
N TYR A 213 10.75 -15.54 -11.87
CA TYR A 213 10.48 -14.15 -11.47
C TYR A 213 11.76 -13.30 -11.51
N PRO A 214 11.65 -12.01 -11.81
CA PRO A 214 12.74 -11.06 -11.64
C PRO A 214 13.14 -10.96 -10.17
N THR A 215 14.36 -10.52 -9.90
CA THR A 215 14.77 -10.19 -8.54
C THR A 215 14.02 -8.95 -8.04
N PHE A 216 13.90 -8.80 -6.73
CA PHE A 216 13.36 -7.61 -6.09
C PHE A 216 14.03 -6.33 -6.61
N ASP A 217 15.37 -6.31 -6.63
CA ASP A 217 16.13 -5.15 -7.08
C ASP A 217 15.88 -4.81 -8.55
N ARG A 218 15.75 -5.82 -9.44
CA ARG A 218 15.41 -5.58 -10.86
C ARG A 218 14.05 -4.91 -11.03
N LEU A 219 13.07 -5.30 -10.22
CA LEU A 219 11.73 -4.70 -10.26
C LEU A 219 11.74 -3.25 -9.78
N LEU A 220 12.50 -2.95 -8.73
CA LEU A 220 12.64 -1.56 -8.25
C LEU A 220 13.45 -0.68 -9.20
N ASP A 221 14.45 -1.23 -9.88
CA ASP A 221 15.17 -0.52 -10.94
C ASP A 221 14.24 -0.21 -12.12
N ALA A 222 13.33 -1.14 -12.47
CA ALA A 222 12.32 -0.90 -13.47
C ALA A 222 11.34 0.21 -13.07
N LEU A 223 10.90 0.23 -11.80
CA LEU A 223 10.07 1.31 -11.27
C LEU A 223 10.79 2.68 -11.39
N ALA A 224 12.05 2.75 -10.99
CA ALA A 224 12.83 3.98 -11.07
C ALA A 224 12.99 4.44 -12.54
N THR A 225 13.29 3.52 -13.45
CA THR A 225 13.41 3.81 -14.89
C THR A 225 12.09 4.36 -15.45
N LEU A 226 10.97 3.70 -15.17
CA LEU A 226 9.62 4.14 -15.57
C LEU A 226 9.31 5.56 -15.09
N VAL A 227 9.48 5.82 -13.82
CA VAL A 227 9.15 7.12 -13.19
C VAL A 227 9.98 8.25 -13.80
N MET A 228 11.28 8.01 -14.05
CA MET A 228 12.18 8.98 -14.68
C MET A 228 11.88 9.18 -16.17
N ALA A 229 11.43 8.13 -16.87
CA ALA A 229 11.08 8.22 -18.29
C ALA A 229 9.77 8.98 -18.54
N THR A 230 8.92 9.14 -17.51
CA THR A 230 7.58 9.76 -17.63
C THR A 230 7.41 10.94 -16.68
N PRO A 231 8.20 12.04 -16.80
CA PRO A 231 8.21 13.13 -15.83
C PRO A 231 6.87 13.92 -15.77
N GLY A 232 6.03 13.80 -16.80
CA GLY A 232 4.68 14.39 -16.83
C GLY A 232 3.62 13.64 -16.03
N THR A 233 3.90 12.42 -15.60
CA THR A 233 2.99 11.57 -14.85
C THR A 233 3.28 11.66 -13.35
N ARG A 234 2.26 11.90 -12.53
CA ARG A 234 2.37 11.95 -11.07
C ARG A 234 2.24 10.54 -10.51
N TYR A 235 3.26 10.06 -9.80
CA TYR A 235 3.27 8.73 -9.20
C TYR A 235 3.09 8.74 -7.70
N ILE A 236 2.37 7.74 -7.20
CA ILE A 236 2.31 7.37 -5.79
C ILE A 236 2.85 5.94 -5.71
N GLY A 237 4.08 5.78 -5.21
CA GLY A 237 4.65 4.48 -4.92
C GLY A 237 3.96 3.89 -3.69
N ALA A 238 3.25 2.79 -3.87
CA ALA A 238 2.56 2.11 -2.78
C ALA A 238 3.53 1.63 -1.70
N HIS A 239 3.07 1.51 -0.47
CA HIS A 239 3.77 0.77 0.58
C HIS A 239 5.18 1.28 0.89
N GLY A 240 5.31 2.58 1.13
CA GLY A 240 6.63 3.18 1.37
C GLY A 240 7.49 3.23 0.11
N GLY A 241 6.87 3.40 -1.07
CA GLY A 241 7.57 3.44 -2.35
C GLY A 241 8.02 2.06 -2.84
N CYS A 242 7.30 1.00 -2.44
CA CYS A 242 7.56 -0.40 -2.74
C CYS A 242 8.88 -0.94 -2.11
N ALA A 243 9.46 -0.23 -1.15
CA ALA A 243 10.71 -0.60 -0.48
C ALA A 243 10.78 -0.03 0.95
N ALA A 244 9.72 -0.22 1.74
CA ALA A 244 9.62 0.31 3.10
C ALA A 244 10.75 -0.17 4.02
N GLU A 245 11.37 -1.30 3.74
CA GLU A 245 12.52 -1.86 4.43
C GLU A 245 13.87 -1.24 4.02
N ASP A 246 13.93 -0.48 2.90
CA ASP A 246 15.13 0.17 2.36
C ASP A 246 14.86 1.66 2.06
N LEU A 247 14.78 2.45 3.12
CA LEU A 247 14.49 3.89 3.01
C LEU A 247 15.59 4.70 2.31
N ASP A 248 16.83 4.17 2.19
CA ASP A 248 17.88 4.85 1.44
C ASP A 248 17.62 4.77 -0.06
N ARG A 249 17.11 3.64 -0.54
CA ARG A 249 16.65 3.47 -1.92
C ARG A 249 15.45 4.36 -2.23
N VAL A 250 14.47 4.40 -1.33
CA VAL A 250 13.30 5.29 -1.46
C VAL A 250 13.72 6.75 -1.52
N GLU A 251 14.62 7.17 -0.64
CA GLU A 251 15.17 8.53 -0.61
C GLU A 251 15.87 8.90 -1.91
N ALA A 252 16.66 7.97 -2.47
CA ALA A 252 17.36 8.19 -3.73
C ALA A 252 16.36 8.45 -4.88
N LEU A 253 15.26 7.68 -4.95
CA LEU A 253 14.24 7.87 -5.98
C LEU A 253 13.44 9.17 -5.76
N LEU A 254 13.06 9.49 -4.52
CA LEU A 254 12.41 10.78 -4.21
C LEU A 254 13.25 11.99 -4.58
N ALA A 255 14.59 11.89 -4.42
CA ALA A 255 15.52 12.95 -4.78
C ALA A 255 15.69 13.10 -6.31
N ALA A 256 15.69 11.97 -7.03
CA ALA A 256 15.88 11.96 -8.48
C ALA A 256 14.60 12.30 -9.26
N ALA A 257 13.42 11.99 -8.74
CA ALA A 257 12.14 12.05 -9.44
C ALA A 257 11.14 12.99 -8.75
N PRO A 258 11.04 14.27 -9.18
CA PRO A 258 10.08 15.24 -8.63
C PRO A 258 8.61 14.82 -8.76
N ASN A 259 8.28 13.97 -9.68
CA ASN A 259 6.95 13.43 -9.95
C ASN A 259 6.59 12.18 -9.12
N PHE A 260 7.47 11.74 -8.22
CA PHE A 260 7.26 10.56 -7.37
C PHE A 260 6.95 10.95 -5.94
N THR A 261 5.92 10.34 -5.37
CA THR A 261 5.50 10.41 -3.95
C THR A 261 5.33 9.00 -3.42
N ILE A 262 5.19 8.83 -2.11
CA ILE A 262 4.98 7.52 -1.49
C ILE A 262 3.80 7.56 -0.53
N ASP A 263 3.12 6.44 -0.33
CA ASP A 263 2.17 6.26 0.78
C ASP A 263 2.75 5.39 1.91
N ILE A 264 2.07 5.35 3.06
CA ILE A 264 2.46 4.52 4.21
C ILE A 264 1.60 3.25 4.34
N ALA A 265 0.72 3.02 3.37
CA ALA A 265 -0.29 1.99 3.42
C ALA A 265 0.31 0.59 3.63
N GLY A 266 -0.28 -0.20 4.51
CA GLY A 266 0.11 -1.58 4.78
C GLY A 266 1.54 -1.78 5.31
N ARG A 267 2.27 -0.71 5.71
CA ARG A 267 3.71 -0.79 6.08
C ARG A 267 4.07 -0.17 7.42
N LEU A 268 3.11 -0.06 8.33
CA LEU A 268 3.44 0.36 9.70
C LEU A 268 4.46 -0.59 10.35
N ALA A 269 4.42 -1.87 9.99
CA ALA A 269 5.32 -2.90 10.49
C ALA A 269 6.80 -2.62 10.14
N GLU A 270 7.08 -2.16 8.92
CA GLU A 270 8.44 -1.84 8.47
C GLU A 270 8.87 -0.44 8.91
N LEU A 271 8.02 0.57 8.66
CA LEU A 271 8.31 1.97 8.95
C LEU A 271 8.47 2.22 10.44
N GLY A 272 7.67 1.54 11.29
CA GLY A 272 7.73 1.66 12.74
C GLY A 272 8.92 0.94 13.40
N ARG A 273 9.62 0.06 12.68
CA ARG A 273 10.91 -0.53 13.12
C ARG A 273 12.08 0.43 12.95
N GLN A 274 11.93 1.45 12.09
CA GLN A 274 12.94 2.46 11.79
C GLN A 274 12.38 3.90 11.93
N PRO A 275 11.73 4.25 13.06
CA PRO A 275 10.96 5.49 13.18
C PRO A 275 11.83 6.75 13.02
N ARG A 276 13.09 6.72 13.46
CA ARG A 276 14.00 7.88 13.30
C ARG A 276 14.35 8.11 11.84
N ARG A 277 14.71 7.04 11.11
CA ARG A 277 15.07 7.11 9.69
C ARG A 277 13.88 7.55 8.83
N PHE A 278 12.68 7.04 9.13
CA PHE A 278 11.48 7.45 8.41
C PHE A 278 11.09 8.91 8.71
N ARG A 279 11.26 9.36 9.96
CA ARG A 279 11.06 10.77 10.30
C ARG A 279 12.05 11.69 9.57
N GLU A 280 13.33 11.33 9.46
CA GLU A 280 14.34 12.06 8.67
C GLU A 280 13.92 12.17 7.19
N LEU A 281 13.41 11.10 6.60
CA LEU A 281 12.89 11.11 5.23
C LEU A 281 11.70 12.07 5.08
N ILE A 282 10.75 12.08 6.02
CA ILE A 282 9.62 13.02 6.04
C ILE A 282 10.09 14.48 6.16
N GLU A 283 11.09 14.75 7.00
CA GLU A 283 11.64 16.11 7.14
C GLU A 283 12.36 16.58 5.88
N ARG A 284 13.03 15.67 5.17
CA ARG A 284 13.72 15.99 3.92
C ARG A 284 12.75 16.16 2.74
N PHE A 285 11.65 15.41 2.71
CA PHE A 285 10.64 15.42 1.66
C PHE A 285 9.24 15.65 2.22
N PRO A 286 8.98 16.81 2.83
CA PRO A 286 7.75 17.05 3.58
C PRO A 286 6.47 17.02 2.73
N ASP A 287 6.64 17.17 1.43
CA ASP A 287 5.56 17.21 0.45
C ASP A 287 5.42 15.89 -0.36
N ARG A 288 6.10 14.80 0.04
CA ARG A 288 6.17 13.57 -0.77
C ARG A 288 5.60 12.33 -0.09
N VAL A 289 5.21 12.41 1.18
CA VAL A 289 4.62 11.29 1.92
C VAL A 289 3.13 11.51 2.08
N LEU A 290 2.32 10.48 1.79
CA LEU A 290 0.86 10.50 1.84
C LEU A 290 0.34 9.50 2.86
N PHE A 291 -0.80 9.81 3.47
CA PHE A 291 -1.52 8.89 4.33
C PHE A 291 -2.29 7.88 3.47
N GLY A 292 -2.17 6.62 3.80
CA GLY A 292 -2.93 5.50 3.24
C GLY A 292 -2.95 4.34 4.22
N THR A 293 -3.99 3.53 4.20
CA THR A 293 -4.12 2.41 5.13
C THR A 293 -3.96 1.04 4.49
N ASP A 294 -4.50 0.82 3.31
CA ASP A 294 -4.57 -0.50 2.64
C ASP A 294 -5.19 -1.57 3.55
N ILE A 295 -6.32 -1.23 4.15
CA ILE A 295 -7.01 -2.08 5.10
C ILE A 295 -8.44 -2.33 4.64
N PHE A 296 -8.78 -3.58 4.49
CA PHE A 296 -10.11 -4.02 4.07
C PHE A 296 -10.54 -5.28 4.83
N PRO A 297 -11.76 -5.29 5.43
CA PRO A 297 -12.63 -4.14 5.58
C PRO A 297 -12.05 -3.08 6.53
N ILE A 298 -12.42 -1.82 6.29
CA ILE A 298 -11.97 -0.69 7.11
C ILE A 298 -12.61 -0.76 8.49
N THR A 299 -11.82 -0.61 9.54
CA THR A 299 -12.30 -0.55 10.92
C THR A 299 -11.74 0.65 11.69
N SER A 300 -12.46 1.11 12.70
CA SER A 300 -12.04 2.18 13.61
C SER A 300 -10.67 1.94 14.24
N LYS A 301 -10.41 0.73 14.71
CA LYS A 301 -9.15 0.37 15.38
C LYS A 301 -7.92 0.51 14.50
N GLN A 302 -8.08 0.27 13.23
CA GLN A 302 -6.98 0.40 12.27
C GLN A 302 -6.66 1.85 11.99
N TYR A 303 -7.66 2.74 11.89
CA TYR A 303 -7.41 4.18 11.83
C TYR A 303 -6.73 4.69 13.10
N GLU A 304 -7.21 4.30 14.27
CA GLU A 304 -6.61 4.66 15.56
C GLU A 304 -5.14 4.24 15.64
N LEU A 305 -4.79 3.04 15.13
CA LEU A 305 -3.42 2.54 15.08
C LEU A 305 -2.52 3.41 14.18
N HIS A 306 -2.99 3.78 12.99
CA HIS A 306 -2.27 4.66 12.08
C HIS A 306 -2.06 6.06 12.69
N PHE A 307 -3.09 6.61 13.32
CA PHE A 307 -2.97 7.91 13.99
C PHE A 307 -2.03 7.84 15.19
N ARG A 308 -2.11 6.78 16.00
CA ARG A 308 -1.18 6.54 17.11
C ARG A 308 0.27 6.48 16.59
N PHE A 309 0.50 5.77 15.49
CA PHE A 309 1.82 5.68 14.87
C PHE A 309 2.38 7.04 14.45
N LEU A 310 1.56 7.90 13.84
CA LEU A 310 2.02 9.20 13.35
C LEU A 310 2.11 10.26 14.44
N GLU A 311 1.17 10.25 15.42
CA GLU A 311 0.94 11.36 16.34
C GLU A 311 1.51 11.18 17.74
N SER A 312 1.65 9.93 18.23
CA SER A 312 2.15 9.68 19.59
C SER A 312 3.67 9.54 19.63
N ASP A 313 4.22 9.49 20.86
CA ASP A 313 5.61 9.17 21.17
C ASP A 313 5.74 7.75 21.77
N ASP A 314 4.76 6.88 21.56
CA ASP A 314 4.75 5.53 22.08
C ASP A 314 5.83 4.66 21.45
N GLU A 315 6.47 3.83 22.27
CA GLU A 315 7.52 2.90 21.84
C GLU A 315 7.11 1.44 22.06
N ALA A 316 7.66 0.55 21.24
CA ALA A 316 7.55 -0.91 21.40
C ALA A 316 6.13 -1.44 21.54
N PHE A 317 5.19 -0.95 20.74
CA PHE A 317 3.81 -1.41 20.71
C PHE A 317 3.51 -2.34 19.53
N GLU A 318 2.47 -3.15 19.68
CA GLU A 318 2.02 -4.08 18.66
C GLU A 318 1.36 -3.33 17.49
N TYR A 319 1.76 -3.66 16.25
CA TYR A 319 1.14 -3.09 15.04
C TYR A 319 -0.11 -3.85 14.58
N ALA A 320 -0.38 -5.01 15.16
CA ALA A 320 -1.59 -5.83 14.92
C ALA A 320 -2.09 -6.44 16.22
N PRO A 321 -2.56 -5.61 17.20
CA PRO A 321 -2.87 -6.07 18.56
C PRO A 321 -4.02 -7.07 18.61
N GLU A 322 -4.86 -7.17 17.58
CA GLU A 322 -5.97 -8.11 17.50
C GLU A 322 -5.57 -9.49 16.95
N SER A 323 -4.36 -9.60 16.39
CA SER A 323 -3.86 -10.84 15.83
C SER A 323 -2.97 -11.58 16.81
N PRO A 324 -3.32 -12.82 17.25
CA PRO A 324 -2.49 -13.61 18.16
C PRO A 324 -1.07 -13.88 17.63
N VAL A 325 -0.92 -13.92 16.31
CA VAL A 325 0.35 -13.91 15.59
C VAL A 325 0.30 -12.72 14.65
N PRO A 326 1.22 -11.75 14.77
CA PRO A 326 1.25 -10.60 13.88
C PRO A 326 1.35 -11.05 12.41
N PRO A 327 0.57 -10.44 11.48
CA PRO A 327 0.42 -10.97 10.13
C PRO A 327 1.72 -10.94 9.29
N GLN A 328 2.55 -9.93 9.48
CA GLN A 328 3.77 -9.71 8.70
C GLN A 328 5.03 -10.25 9.39
N GLY A 329 5.14 -10.13 10.71
CA GLY A 329 6.27 -10.65 11.47
C GLY A 329 6.16 -10.33 12.97
N ARG A 330 6.97 -11.01 13.76
CA ARG A 330 6.89 -11.02 15.24
C ARG A 330 7.72 -9.92 15.87
N TRP A 331 7.42 -8.66 15.57
CA TRP A 331 8.10 -7.49 16.13
C TRP A 331 7.10 -6.45 16.62
N THR A 332 7.61 -5.46 17.34
CA THR A 332 6.89 -4.27 17.76
C THR A 332 7.37 -3.06 16.96
N ILE A 333 6.60 -1.99 16.98
CA ILE A 333 6.88 -0.74 16.29
C ILE A 333 6.94 0.42 17.28
N SER A 334 7.51 1.54 16.85
CA SER A 334 7.51 2.79 17.60
C SER A 334 6.94 3.93 16.76
N ALA A 335 6.26 4.84 17.42
CA ALA A 335 5.60 5.97 16.80
C ALA A 335 6.58 7.08 16.37
N LEU A 336 6.09 8.00 15.52
CA LEU A 336 6.91 9.03 14.91
C LEU A 336 6.90 10.37 15.66
N HIS A 337 5.87 10.63 16.47
CA HIS A 337 5.69 11.92 17.16
C HIS A 337 5.84 13.12 16.22
N LEU A 338 5.07 13.15 15.14
CA LEU A 338 5.17 14.20 14.13
C LEU A 338 4.51 15.51 14.60
N PRO A 339 5.12 16.66 14.29
CA PRO A 339 4.52 17.95 14.58
C PRO A 339 3.29 18.18 13.67
N ARG A 340 2.36 19.02 14.13
CA ARG A 340 1.07 19.28 13.45
C ARG A 340 1.23 19.65 11.97
N GLU A 341 2.26 20.41 11.64
CA GLU A 341 2.56 20.81 10.25
C GLU A 341 2.84 19.60 9.35
N ARG A 342 3.64 18.63 9.82
CA ARG A 342 3.93 17.41 9.08
C ARG A 342 2.70 16.48 9.00
N LEU A 343 1.91 16.43 10.08
CA LEU A 343 0.64 15.69 10.05
C LEU A 343 -0.31 16.28 9.02
N GLN A 344 -0.44 17.61 8.93
CA GLN A 344 -1.28 18.26 7.93
C GLN A 344 -0.82 17.93 6.50
N ALA A 345 0.48 17.97 6.25
CA ALA A 345 1.04 17.62 4.94
C ALA A 345 0.71 16.17 4.57
N ILE A 346 1.00 15.21 5.46
CA ILE A 346 0.82 13.78 5.22
C ILE A 346 -0.66 13.41 5.10
N TYR A 347 -1.49 13.91 6.02
CA TYR A 347 -2.90 13.54 6.07
C TYR A 347 -3.73 14.13 4.92
N ARG A 348 -3.33 15.30 4.40
CA ARG A 348 -4.23 16.03 3.51
C ARG A 348 -3.54 16.74 2.35
N ASP A 349 -2.62 17.66 2.63
CA ASP A 349 -2.18 18.63 1.63
C ASP A 349 -1.41 17.99 0.49
N ASN A 350 -0.58 16.97 0.80
CA ASN A 350 0.16 16.20 -0.21
C ASN A 350 -0.78 15.41 -1.12
N ALA A 351 -1.78 14.75 -0.54
CA ALA A 351 -2.80 14.02 -1.30
C ALA A 351 -3.59 14.97 -2.21
N ARG A 352 -4.04 16.13 -1.70
CA ARG A 352 -4.75 17.13 -2.51
C ARG A 352 -3.94 17.58 -3.72
N ARG A 353 -2.65 17.86 -3.53
CA ARG A 353 -1.76 18.27 -4.62
C ARG A 353 -1.61 17.17 -5.68
N VAL A 354 -1.39 15.92 -5.27
CA VAL A 354 -1.22 14.80 -6.20
C VAL A 354 -2.51 14.49 -6.94
N LEU A 355 -3.66 14.57 -6.26
CA LEU A 355 -4.98 14.30 -6.83
C LEU A 355 -5.55 15.48 -7.63
N GLY A 356 -4.97 16.68 -7.53
CA GLY A 356 -5.47 17.89 -8.20
C GLY A 356 -6.78 18.42 -7.59
N LEU A 357 -6.89 18.40 -6.25
CA LEU A 357 -8.08 18.82 -5.48
C LEU A 357 -7.93 20.25 -4.93
#